data_b19a2aee2283be18c1383080af48abb0
#
_entry.id   b19a2aee2283be18c1383080af48abb0
#
_cell.length_a   1.000
_cell.length_b   1.000
_cell.length_c   1.000
_cell.angle_alpha   90.00
_cell.angle_beta   90.00
_cell.angle_gamma   90.00
#
_symmetry.space_group_name_H-M   'P 1'
#
loop_
_entity.id
_entity.type
_entity.pdbx_description
1 polymer ?
#
loop_
_entity_poly.entity_id
_entity_poly.type
_entity_poly.pdbx_seq_one_letter_code
_entity_poly.pdbx_strand_id
1 'polypeptide(L)'
;MKKIKRALISVSNKNNLKKLLLTLSKLKIELVSSGGTFKKIKKLKFKCTEVSKYTGSPEILDGRVKTLHPKIHGGILSKRNRKSHQKDLLKNNFPEIDLVVVNFYPFEKTLTSTNNHSKIIENIDIGGPAMVRAASKNYNDVTVIIDPYQYDDLIKELKVNNGKTTKNFRTKMSEEAFSEVAYYD
;
A
#
# COMPACT_ATOMS: atom_id res chain seq x y z
N MET A 1 6.63 18.26 -6.19
CA MET A 1 5.95 17.62 -5.03
C MET A 1 4.62 17.01 -5.44
N LYS A 2 4.22 15.89 -4.82
CA LYS A 2 2.92 15.22 -5.07
C LYS A 2 2.09 15.20 -3.78
N LYS A 3 0.83 15.64 -3.87
CA LYS A 3 -0.11 15.63 -2.75
C LYS A 3 -0.66 14.22 -2.58
N ILE A 4 -0.69 13.76 -1.34
CA ILE A 4 -1.33 12.49 -0.97
C ILE A 4 -2.80 12.76 -0.65
N LYS A 5 -3.70 12.12 -1.40
CA LYS A 5 -5.16 12.19 -1.17
C LYS A 5 -5.69 10.85 -0.68
N ARG A 6 -5.13 9.72 -1.18
CA ARG A 6 -5.57 8.37 -0.84
C ARG A 6 -4.38 7.46 -0.58
N ALA A 7 -4.45 6.70 0.52
CA ALA A 7 -3.49 5.71 0.95
C ALA A 7 -4.11 4.31 0.93
N LEU A 8 -3.43 3.37 0.29
CA LEU A 8 -3.70 1.94 0.38
C LEU A 8 -2.74 1.34 1.41
N ILE A 9 -3.29 0.70 2.46
CA ILE A 9 -2.52 0.17 3.58
C ILE A 9 -2.80 -1.32 3.73
N SER A 10 -1.78 -2.16 3.59
CA SER A 10 -1.85 -3.60 3.79
C SER A 10 -0.56 -4.08 4.47
N VAL A 11 -0.60 -4.24 5.80
CA VAL A 11 0.59 -4.51 6.59
C VAL A 11 0.43 -5.75 7.46
N SER A 12 1.40 -6.65 7.40
CA SER A 12 1.54 -7.79 8.30
C SER A 12 2.03 -7.31 9.67
N ASN A 13 3.16 -6.61 9.71
CA ASN A 13 3.69 -5.94 10.89
C ASN A 13 2.93 -4.61 11.12
N LYS A 14 2.25 -4.50 12.25
CA LYS A 14 1.41 -3.35 12.63
C LYS A 14 2.05 -2.42 13.65
N ASN A 15 3.37 -2.57 13.89
CA ASN A 15 4.11 -1.69 14.78
C ASN A 15 3.99 -0.25 14.28
N ASN A 16 3.85 0.69 15.20
CA ASN A 16 3.75 2.13 14.93
C ASN A 16 2.59 2.55 13.97
N LEU A 17 1.72 1.62 13.51
CA LEU A 17 0.63 1.92 12.59
C LEU A 17 -0.27 3.05 13.12
N LYS A 18 -0.59 3.06 14.44
CA LYS A 18 -1.42 4.12 15.04
C LYS A 18 -0.82 5.51 14.84
N LYS A 19 0.50 5.64 14.98
CA LYS A 19 1.23 6.92 14.80
C LYS A 19 1.09 7.43 13.37
N LEU A 20 1.24 6.55 12.38
CA LEU A 20 1.04 6.87 10.97
C LEU A 20 -0.43 7.30 10.71
N LEU A 21 -1.40 6.51 11.15
CA LEU A 21 -2.83 6.78 10.96
C LEU A 21 -3.27 8.12 11.55
N LEU A 22 -2.74 8.52 12.68
CA LEU A 22 -2.99 9.85 13.28
C LEU A 22 -2.58 10.97 12.33
N THR A 23 -1.41 10.86 11.69
CA THR A 23 -0.93 11.86 10.74
C THR A 23 -1.77 11.87 9.46
N LEU A 24 -2.05 10.70 8.88
CA LEU A 24 -2.87 10.59 7.67
C LEU A 24 -4.29 11.14 7.89
N SER A 25 -4.88 10.85 9.04
CA SER A 25 -6.22 11.34 9.43
C SER A 25 -6.24 12.87 9.61
N LYS A 26 -5.24 13.46 10.29
CA LYS A 26 -5.12 14.92 10.43
C LYS A 26 -5.00 15.62 9.08
N LEU A 27 -4.36 14.99 8.11
CA LEU A 27 -4.21 15.49 6.75
C LEU A 27 -5.42 15.16 5.85
N LYS A 28 -6.48 14.54 6.40
CA LYS A 28 -7.70 14.14 5.69
C LYS A 28 -7.43 13.22 4.50
N ILE A 29 -6.41 12.37 4.62
CA ILE A 29 -6.07 11.36 3.60
C ILE A 29 -7.06 10.19 3.72
N GLU A 30 -7.68 9.81 2.61
CA GLU A 30 -8.58 8.66 2.54
C GLU A 30 -7.79 7.36 2.73
N LEU A 31 -8.31 6.46 3.56
CA LEU A 31 -7.68 5.17 3.82
C LEU A 31 -8.47 4.05 3.15
N VAL A 32 -7.75 3.20 2.40
CA VAL A 32 -8.24 1.94 1.83
C VAL A 32 -7.39 0.81 2.40
N SER A 33 -8.01 -0.28 2.82
CA SER A 33 -7.29 -1.40 3.43
C SER A 33 -8.07 -2.71 3.33
N SER A 34 -7.40 -3.83 3.53
CA SER A 34 -8.00 -5.16 3.48
C SER A 34 -7.66 -6.01 4.70
N GLY A 35 -8.42 -7.08 4.90
CA GLY A 35 -8.13 -8.14 5.85
C GLY A 35 -7.83 -7.68 7.28
N GLY A 36 -6.78 -8.25 7.87
CA GLY A 36 -6.37 -7.95 9.26
C GLY A 36 -5.95 -6.51 9.49
N THR A 37 -5.42 -5.81 8.46
CA THR A 37 -5.06 -4.38 8.56
C THR A 37 -6.32 -3.53 8.65
N PHE A 38 -7.32 -3.77 7.82
CA PHE A 38 -8.61 -3.08 7.89
C PHE A 38 -9.26 -3.23 9.28
N LYS A 39 -9.34 -4.47 9.79
CA LYS A 39 -9.87 -4.75 11.14
C LYS A 39 -9.11 -3.96 12.22
N LYS A 40 -7.78 -3.90 12.13
CA LYS A 40 -6.94 -3.13 13.07
C LYS A 40 -7.21 -1.63 12.99
N ILE A 41 -7.31 -1.05 11.78
CA ILE A 41 -7.61 0.37 11.57
C ILE A 41 -8.98 0.72 12.17
N LYS A 42 -10.00 -0.12 11.94
CA LYS A 42 -11.34 0.06 12.52
C LYS A 42 -11.34 -0.04 14.05
N LYS A 43 -10.60 -1.00 14.62
CA LYS A 43 -10.43 -1.13 16.08
C LYS A 43 -9.77 0.10 16.69
N LEU A 44 -8.89 0.77 15.96
CA LEU A 44 -8.26 2.04 16.35
C LEU A 44 -9.15 3.26 16.11
N LYS A 45 -10.42 3.06 15.68
CA LYS A 45 -11.46 4.09 15.45
C LYS A 45 -11.12 5.08 14.31
N PHE A 46 -10.31 4.69 13.34
CA PHE A 46 -10.11 5.49 12.13
C PHE A 46 -11.10 5.13 11.03
N LYS A 47 -11.51 6.14 10.23
CA LYS A 47 -12.32 5.93 9.03
C LYS A 47 -11.46 5.23 7.97
N CYS A 48 -11.96 4.13 7.41
CA CYS A 48 -11.27 3.36 6.40
C CYS A 48 -12.29 2.65 5.51
N THR A 49 -12.03 2.60 4.22
CA THR A 49 -12.82 1.83 3.24
C THR A 49 -12.17 0.46 3.05
N GLU A 50 -12.97 -0.60 3.10
CA GLU A 50 -12.47 -1.95 2.81
C GLU A 50 -12.23 -2.12 1.30
N VAL A 51 -11.19 -2.87 0.93
CA VAL A 51 -10.81 -3.10 -0.47
C VAL A 51 -11.97 -3.70 -1.26
N SER A 52 -12.72 -4.65 -0.73
CA SER A 52 -13.89 -5.23 -1.39
C SER A 52 -14.95 -4.16 -1.73
N LYS A 53 -15.23 -3.25 -0.81
CA LYS A 53 -16.14 -2.11 -1.05
C LYS A 53 -15.53 -1.10 -2.03
N TYR A 54 -14.23 -0.87 -1.96
CA TYR A 54 -13.52 0.05 -2.87
C TYR A 54 -13.51 -0.45 -4.30
N THR A 55 -13.23 -1.75 -4.51
CA THR A 55 -13.19 -2.37 -5.84
C THR A 55 -14.58 -2.67 -6.39
N GLY A 56 -15.54 -2.99 -5.52
CA GLY A 56 -16.83 -3.58 -5.87
C GLY A 56 -16.76 -5.10 -6.09
N SER A 57 -15.60 -5.72 -5.79
CA SER A 57 -15.36 -7.15 -5.95
C SER A 57 -15.16 -7.81 -4.59
N PRO A 58 -15.80 -8.96 -4.32
CA PRO A 58 -15.55 -9.71 -3.10
C PRO A 58 -14.13 -10.24 -3.05
N GLU A 59 -13.65 -10.54 -1.86
CA GLU A 59 -12.47 -11.35 -1.64
C GLU A 59 -12.80 -12.80 -2.03
N ILE A 60 -11.97 -13.44 -2.88
CA ILE A 60 -12.20 -14.79 -3.40
C ILE A 60 -10.99 -15.70 -3.14
N LEU A 61 -11.18 -17.02 -3.31
CA LEU A 61 -10.13 -18.04 -3.10
C LEU A 61 -9.53 -17.91 -1.70
N ASP A 62 -10.39 -17.84 -0.66
CA ASP A 62 -10.00 -17.71 0.75
C ASP A 62 -9.05 -16.53 1.02
N GLY A 63 -9.20 -15.47 0.21
CA GLY A 63 -8.41 -14.25 0.34
C GLY A 63 -7.11 -14.21 -0.45
N ARG A 64 -6.82 -15.19 -1.26
CA ARG A 64 -5.67 -15.15 -2.18
C ARG A 64 -5.81 -14.05 -3.23
N VAL A 65 -7.05 -13.72 -3.63
CA VAL A 65 -7.34 -12.65 -4.57
C VAL A 65 -8.24 -11.61 -3.91
N LYS A 66 -7.66 -10.44 -3.64
CA LYS A 66 -8.33 -9.27 -3.07
C LYS A 66 -7.76 -7.95 -3.59
N THR A 67 -6.44 -7.81 -3.65
CA THR A 67 -5.75 -6.60 -4.11
C THR A 67 -5.26 -6.71 -5.55
N LEU A 68 -5.23 -7.91 -6.12
CA LEU A 68 -4.93 -8.14 -7.54
C LEU A 68 -6.16 -7.76 -8.41
N HIS A 69 -6.42 -6.47 -8.50
CA HIS A 69 -7.61 -5.93 -9.14
C HIS A 69 -7.25 -4.72 -10.02
N PRO A 70 -7.82 -4.57 -11.25
CA PRO A 70 -7.53 -3.44 -12.13
C PRO A 70 -7.73 -2.08 -11.49
N LYS A 71 -8.73 -1.89 -10.64
CA LYS A 71 -9.00 -0.63 -9.94
C LYS A 71 -7.88 -0.25 -8.98
N ILE A 72 -7.27 -1.23 -8.30
CA ILE A 72 -6.12 -1.02 -7.42
C ILE A 72 -4.89 -0.68 -8.26
N HIS A 73 -4.51 -1.55 -9.18
CA HIS A 73 -3.29 -1.39 -9.98
C HIS A 73 -3.38 -0.22 -10.96
N GLY A 74 -4.55 0.05 -11.54
CA GLY A 74 -4.80 1.24 -12.36
C GLY A 74 -4.64 2.53 -11.56
N GLY A 75 -5.19 2.57 -10.34
CA GLY A 75 -5.02 3.71 -9.42
C GLY A 75 -3.56 3.98 -9.05
N ILE A 76 -2.73 2.92 -8.92
CA ILE A 76 -1.31 3.01 -8.61
C ILE A 76 -0.48 3.35 -9.86
N LEU A 77 -0.66 2.64 -10.96
CA LEU A 77 0.20 2.70 -12.15
C LEU A 77 -0.06 3.88 -13.09
N SER A 78 -1.20 4.56 -12.96
CA SER A 78 -1.55 5.67 -13.83
C SER A 78 -0.54 6.83 -13.70
N LYS A 79 0.03 7.28 -14.82
CA LYS A 79 0.84 8.50 -14.89
C LYS A 79 -0.09 9.71 -14.87
N ARG A 80 0.05 10.57 -13.85
CA ARG A 80 -0.86 11.71 -13.58
C ARG A 80 -0.84 12.79 -14.67
N ASN A 81 0.28 12.89 -15.42
CA ASN A 81 0.46 13.83 -16.52
C ASN A 81 0.07 13.26 -17.89
N ARG A 82 -0.40 12.02 -18.01
CA ARG A 82 -0.74 11.38 -19.28
C ARG A 82 -2.25 11.39 -19.51
N LYS A 83 -2.70 12.17 -20.51
CA LYS A 83 -4.13 12.34 -20.81
C LYS A 83 -4.88 11.03 -21.09
N SER A 84 -4.26 10.07 -21.82
CA SER A 84 -4.84 8.76 -22.06
C SER A 84 -5.10 7.99 -20.74
N HIS A 85 -4.15 7.98 -19.81
CA HIS A 85 -4.33 7.32 -18.51
C HIS A 85 -5.45 7.96 -17.68
N GLN A 86 -5.54 9.31 -17.70
CA GLN A 86 -6.62 10.02 -17.00
C GLN A 86 -7.99 9.68 -17.62
N LYS A 87 -8.09 9.61 -18.95
CA LYS A 87 -9.31 9.18 -19.65
C LYS A 87 -9.72 7.76 -19.25
N ASP A 88 -8.75 6.82 -19.18
CA ASP A 88 -9.01 5.44 -18.78
C ASP A 88 -9.49 5.34 -17.33
N LEU A 89 -8.87 6.07 -16.40
CA LEU A 89 -9.30 6.10 -15.00
C LEU A 89 -10.73 6.65 -14.86
N LEU A 90 -11.03 7.75 -15.55
CA LEU A 90 -12.38 8.35 -15.53
C LEU A 90 -13.44 7.41 -16.11
N LYS A 91 -13.16 6.82 -17.29
CA LYS A 91 -14.08 5.88 -17.95
C LYS A 91 -14.43 4.68 -17.07
N ASN A 92 -13.44 4.17 -16.31
CA ASN A 92 -13.61 2.98 -15.49
C ASN A 92 -13.96 3.32 -14.02
N ASN A 93 -14.08 4.60 -13.66
CA ASN A 93 -14.26 5.04 -12.28
C ASN A 93 -13.19 4.47 -11.33
N PHE A 94 -11.92 4.59 -11.73
CA PHE A 94 -10.76 4.16 -10.95
C PHE A 94 -10.07 5.36 -10.31
N PRO A 95 -10.28 5.62 -9.02
CA PRO A 95 -9.62 6.72 -8.34
C PRO A 95 -8.12 6.46 -8.18
N GLU A 96 -7.33 7.55 -8.23
CA GLU A 96 -5.88 7.50 -7.99
C GLU A 96 -5.54 7.07 -6.57
N ILE A 97 -4.44 6.30 -6.42
CA ILE A 97 -3.83 5.93 -5.15
C ILE A 97 -2.45 6.59 -5.10
N ASP A 98 -2.19 7.42 -4.09
CA ASP A 98 -1.01 8.27 -4.02
C ASP A 98 0.05 7.76 -3.04
N LEU A 99 -0.37 6.91 -2.09
CA LEU A 99 0.47 6.30 -1.09
C LEU A 99 0.12 4.82 -0.96
N VAL A 100 1.14 3.98 -1.03
CA VAL A 100 1.06 2.52 -0.80
C VAL A 100 1.93 2.19 0.40
N VAL A 101 1.31 1.66 1.46
CA VAL A 101 1.99 1.22 2.69
C VAL A 101 1.77 -0.29 2.81
N VAL A 102 2.80 -1.05 2.52
CA VAL A 102 2.72 -2.52 2.46
C VAL A 102 3.99 -3.12 3.04
N ASN A 103 3.86 -4.01 4.02
CA ASN A 103 4.94 -4.92 4.36
C ASN A 103 4.47 -6.36 4.22
N PHE A 104 5.40 -7.23 3.88
CA PHE A 104 5.11 -8.60 3.49
C PHE A 104 4.84 -9.51 4.69
N TYR A 105 4.30 -10.69 4.43
CA TYR A 105 4.24 -11.74 5.43
C TYR A 105 5.66 -12.16 5.83
N PRO A 106 5.90 -12.47 7.12
CA PRO A 106 7.23 -12.85 7.60
C PRO A 106 7.57 -14.29 7.18
N PHE A 107 7.86 -14.49 5.89
CA PHE A 107 8.09 -15.83 5.30
C PHE A 107 9.20 -16.60 6.00
N GLU A 108 10.34 -15.96 6.28
CA GLU A 108 11.45 -16.56 7.03
C GLU A 108 11.03 -17.09 8.42
N LYS A 109 10.19 -16.33 9.14
CA LYS A 109 9.64 -16.79 10.43
C LYS A 109 8.73 -17.99 10.26
N THR A 110 8.01 -18.08 9.15
CA THR A 110 7.18 -19.25 8.84
C THR A 110 8.04 -20.46 8.60
N LEU A 111 9.13 -20.34 7.84
CA LEU A 111 10.10 -21.42 7.59
C LEU A 111 10.69 -21.98 8.90
N THR A 112 11.01 -21.11 9.85
CA THR A 112 11.59 -21.53 11.13
C THR A 112 10.57 -22.04 12.14
N SER A 113 9.27 -21.75 11.95
CA SER A 113 8.20 -22.06 12.91
C SER A 113 7.41 -23.34 12.60
N THR A 114 7.50 -23.87 11.37
CA THR A 114 6.74 -25.06 10.96
C THR A 114 7.40 -25.80 9.80
N ASN A 115 7.29 -27.13 9.84
CA ASN A 115 7.68 -28.02 8.72
C ASN A 115 6.46 -28.34 7.82
N ASN A 116 5.30 -27.76 8.05
CA ASN A 116 4.10 -28.01 7.25
C ASN A 116 4.22 -27.26 5.92
N HIS A 117 4.54 -27.99 4.84
CA HIS A 117 4.75 -27.44 3.50
C HIS A 117 3.56 -26.62 3.01
N SER A 118 2.33 -27.06 3.21
CA SER A 118 1.14 -26.33 2.78
C SER A 118 1.02 -24.98 3.50
N LYS A 119 1.36 -24.91 4.79
CA LYS A 119 1.38 -23.65 5.53
C LYS A 119 2.48 -22.70 5.03
N ILE A 120 3.64 -23.25 4.68
CA ILE A 120 4.76 -22.47 4.13
C ILE A 120 4.34 -21.85 2.79
N ILE A 121 3.79 -22.63 1.88
CA ILE A 121 3.33 -22.15 0.56
C ILE A 121 2.22 -21.10 0.72
N GLU A 122 1.28 -21.27 1.66
CA GLU A 122 0.19 -20.31 1.89
C GLU A 122 0.68 -18.96 2.44
N ASN A 123 1.87 -18.90 3.03
CA ASN A 123 2.49 -17.66 3.49
C ASN A 123 3.33 -16.92 2.45
N ILE A 124 3.37 -17.39 1.21
CA ILE A 124 3.96 -16.63 0.10
C ILE A 124 3.02 -15.49 -0.25
N ASP A 125 3.47 -14.25 -0.06
CA ASP A 125 2.68 -13.05 -0.37
C ASP A 125 2.82 -12.71 -1.86
N ILE A 126 1.72 -12.76 -2.60
CA ILE A 126 1.65 -12.37 -4.02
C ILE A 126 1.19 -10.92 -4.17
N GLY A 127 0.13 -10.56 -3.45
CA GLY A 127 -0.51 -9.26 -3.59
C GLY A 127 0.31 -8.09 -3.05
N GLY A 128 1.05 -8.30 -1.96
CA GLY A 128 1.95 -7.30 -1.37
C GLY A 128 3.06 -6.88 -2.33
N PRO A 129 3.91 -7.82 -2.77
CA PRO A 129 4.96 -7.55 -3.76
C PRO A 129 4.42 -6.92 -5.05
N ALA A 130 3.29 -7.39 -5.57
CA ALA A 130 2.67 -6.82 -6.77
C ALA A 130 2.33 -5.32 -6.59
N MET A 131 1.71 -4.94 -5.46
CA MET A 131 1.39 -3.54 -5.16
C MET A 131 2.65 -2.69 -4.95
N VAL A 132 3.65 -3.22 -4.25
CA VAL A 132 4.92 -2.53 -4.00
C VAL A 132 5.66 -2.28 -5.32
N ARG A 133 5.78 -3.28 -6.19
CA ARG A 133 6.39 -3.14 -7.52
C ARG A 133 5.67 -2.10 -8.38
N ALA A 134 4.33 -2.12 -8.37
CA ALA A 134 3.52 -1.15 -9.10
C ALA A 134 3.77 0.29 -8.61
N ALA A 135 3.78 0.51 -7.29
CA ALA A 135 4.03 1.81 -6.70
C ALA A 135 5.46 2.29 -6.95
N SER A 136 6.46 1.43 -6.78
CA SER A 136 7.87 1.72 -7.03
C SER A 136 8.11 2.08 -8.50
N LYS A 137 7.53 1.34 -9.45
CA LYS A 137 7.59 1.68 -10.88
C LYS A 137 7.03 3.06 -11.18
N ASN A 138 6.01 3.51 -10.44
CA ASN A 138 5.37 4.81 -10.63
C ASN A 138 5.79 5.84 -9.57
N TYR A 139 7.01 5.77 -9.05
CA TYR A 139 7.53 6.65 -8.00
C TYR A 139 7.46 8.15 -8.35
N ASN A 140 7.36 8.51 -9.61
CA ASN A 140 7.13 9.90 -10.02
C ASN A 140 5.81 10.46 -9.48
N ASP A 141 4.81 9.61 -9.28
CA ASP A 141 3.46 10.00 -8.88
C ASP A 141 3.00 9.37 -7.56
N VAL A 142 3.58 8.24 -7.14
CA VAL A 142 3.17 7.46 -5.97
C VAL A 142 4.31 7.31 -4.97
N THR A 143 3.97 7.41 -3.69
CA THR A 143 4.89 7.10 -2.59
C THR A 143 4.69 5.65 -2.15
N VAL A 144 5.76 4.90 -1.97
CA VAL A 144 5.73 3.54 -1.42
C VAL A 144 6.44 3.50 -0.07
N ILE A 145 5.88 2.76 0.88
CA ILE A 145 6.45 2.51 2.22
C ILE A 145 6.33 1.02 2.49
N ILE A 146 7.41 0.37 2.89
CA ILE A 146 7.51 -1.09 3.01
C ILE A 146 7.78 -1.58 4.43
N ASP A 147 8.23 -0.70 5.32
CA ASP A 147 8.55 -1.08 6.68
C ASP A 147 8.10 -0.01 7.70
N PRO A 148 7.72 -0.42 8.94
CA PRO A 148 7.38 0.51 10.03
C PRO A 148 8.49 1.50 10.42
N TYR A 149 9.77 1.20 10.21
CA TYR A 149 10.85 2.14 10.48
C TYR A 149 10.81 3.39 9.59
N GLN A 150 10.24 3.27 8.38
CA GLN A 150 10.08 4.40 7.43
C GLN A 150 8.92 5.34 7.81
N TYR A 151 8.07 4.98 8.78
CA TYR A 151 6.89 5.79 9.11
C TYR A 151 7.26 7.16 9.65
N ASP A 152 8.34 7.28 10.41
CA ASP A 152 8.77 8.56 10.97
C ASP A 152 9.27 9.51 9.89
N ASP A 153 10.01 9.01 8.91
CA ASP A 153 10.46 9.77 7.75
C ASP A 153 9.27 10.24 6.91
N LEU A 154 8.31 9.35 6.63
CA LEU A 154 7.07 9.73 5.92
C LEU A 154 6.27 10.79 6.70
N ILE A 155 6.11 10.63 8.00
CA ILE A 155 5.39 11.59 8.86
C ILE A 155 6.06 12.96 8.84
N LYS A 156 7.40 13.00 8.92
CA LYS A 156 8.19 14.23 8.81
C LYS A 156 8.01 14.87 7.44
N GLU A 157 8.15 14.10 6.38
CA GLU A 157 8.00 14.55 4.99
C GLU A 157 6.61 15.16 4.76
N LEU A 158 5.55 14.49 5.21
CA LEU A 158 4.17 14.97 5.07
C LEU A 158 3.89 16.22 5.90
N LYS A 159 4.45 16.35 7.10
CA LYS A 159 4.27 17.52 7.97
C LYS A 159 4.96 18.75 7.37
N VAL A 160 6.23 18.61 6.98
CA VAL A 160 7.03 19.70 6.42
C VAL A 160 6.43 20.20 5.08
N ASN A 161 5.90 19.29 4.28
CA ASN A 161 5.41 19.60 2.94
C ASN A 161 3.87 19.67 2.83
N ASN A 162 3.15 19.90 3.94
CA ASN A 162 1.69 20.07 3.96
C ASN A 162 0.92 18.94 3.23
N GLY A 163 1.25 17.69 3.55
CA GLY A 163 0.63 16.49 2.98
C GLY A 163 1.12 16.12 1.58
N LYS A 164 2.29 16.63 1.18
CA LYS A 164 2.95 16.31 -0.09
C LYS A 164 4.23 15.54 0.16
N THR A 165 4.71 14.83 -0.86
CA THR A 165 6.04 14.19 -0.87
C THR A 165 6.92 14.77 -1.98
N THR A 166 8.20 14.91 -1.69
CA THR A 166 9.22 15.33 -2.68
C THR A 166 9.56 14.20 -3.65
N LYS A 167 10.12 14.51 -4.80
CA LYS A 167 10.59 13.49 -5.73
C LYS A 167 11.73 12.68 -5.12
N ASN A 168 12.68 13.32 -4.46
CA ASN A 168 13.83 12.66 -3.83
C ASN A 168 13.38 11.65 -2.78
N PHE A 169 12.40 12.02 -1.93
CA PHE A 169 11.81 11.08 -0.97
C PHE A 169 11.22 9.85 -1.67
N ARG A 170 10.40 10.05 -2.71
CA ARG A 170 9.79 8.94 -3.44
C ARG A 170 10.81 8.06 -4.17
N THR A 171 11.86 8.66 -4.74
CA THR A 171 12.96 7.91 -5.38
C THR A 171 13.63 6.99 -4.36
N LYS A 172 14.07 7.54 -3.20
CA LYS A 172 14.68 6.77 -2.13
C LYS A 172 13.78 5.60 -1.66
N MET A 173 12.51 5.89 -1.38
CA MET A 173 11.57 4.84 -0.95
C MET A 173 11.34 3.78 -2.02
N SER A 174 11.36 4.14 -3.30
CA SER A 174 11.23 3.21 -4.42
C SER A 174 12.45 2.28 -4.57
N GLU A 175 13.65 2.80 -4.36
CA GLU A 175 14.90 2.03 -4.38
C GLU A 175 14.91 0.99 -3.25
N GLU A 176 14.60 1.40 -2.02
CA GLU A 176 14.47 0.52 -0.86
C GLU A 176 13.39 -0.56 -1.11
N ALA A 177 12.25 -0.16 -1.69
CA ALA A 177 11.16 -1.08 -1.97
C ALA A 177 11.49 -2.13 -3.03
N PHE A 178 12.22 -1.77 -4.10
CA PHE A 178 12.68 -2.76 -5.08
C PHE A 178 13.70 -3.72 -4.48
N SER A 179 14.60 -3.23 -3.63
CA SER A 179 15.58 -4.07 -2.93
C SER A 179 14.90 -5.09 -2.02
N GLU A 180 13.90 -4.64 -1.26
CA GLU A 180 13.13 -5.54 -0.37
C GLU A 180 12.33 -6.59 -1.14
N VAL A 181 11.70 -6.23 -2.27
CA VAL A 181 11.00 -7.22 -3.11
C VAL A 181 11.98 -8.24 -3.68
N ALA A 182 13.13 -7.79 -4.18
CA ALA A 182 14.14 -8.69 -4.73
C ALA A 182 14.71 -9.66 -3.67
N TYR A 183 14.83 -9.22 -2.42
CA TYR A 183 15.24 -10.08 -1.30
C TYR A 183 14.13 -11.05 -0.90
N TYR A 184 12.87 -10.61 -0.91
CA TYR A 184 11.73 -11.44 -0.56
C TYR A 184 11.49 -12.58 -1.55
N ASP A 185 11.64 -12.34 -2.87
CA ASP A 185 11.49 -13.32 -3.95
C ASP A 185 12.67 -14.29 -4.02
#